data_bd4dce4beb606dafa26f024daf506af8
#
_entry.id   bd4dce4beb606dafa26f024daf506af8
#
_cell.length_a   1.000
_cell.length_b   1.000
_cell.length_c   1.000
_cell.angle_alpha   90.00
_cell.angle_beta   90.00
_cell.angle_gamma   90.00
#
_symmetry.space_group_name_H-M   'P 1'
#
loop_
_entity.id
_entity.type
_entity.pdbx_description
1 polymer ?
#
loop_
_entity_poly.entity_id
_entity_poly.type
_entity_poly.pdbx_seq_one_letter_code
_entity_poly.pdbx_strand_id
1 'polypeptide(L)'
;MVVAFFRAIGALAEPPMRRVVALSLALAIVTFAALWLAVAATLYHTAFFDWRLLNWLVELLGGLAVLGLTWLLFPAAVTLIMSFYLERVAAAVEDVDYPGRGPPRPQPVGEIVSITLRLTLFTLLLNLLALPVYLLVPGINLFLFLALNGYLLGRGYFEVVALRRLDMGAARRVRSRFAGRIFLGGVVIAGLFALPLVNLVAPVIATALMLHIFEALPRLEEHPFGEHPVEHPFGRTP
;
A
#
# COMPACT_ATOMS: atom_id res chain seq x y z
N MET A 1 -12.70 -5.39 -15.23
CA MET A 1 -12.07 -6.17 -14.13
C MET A 1 -11.20 -7.30 -14.70
N VAL A 2 -11.75 -8.27 -15.42
CA VAL A 2 -10.95 -9.40 -15.96
C VAL A 2 -9.83 -8.92 -16.87
N VAL A 3 -10.12 -8.02 -17.81
CA VAL A 3 -9.11 -7.43 -18.72
C VAL A 3 -8.03 -6.66 -17.95
N ALA A 4 -8.41 -5.89 -16.93
CA ALA A 4 -7.48 -5.17 -16.07
C ALA A 4 -6.54 -6.12 -15.29
N PHE A 5 -7.08 -7.25 -14.82
CA PHE A 5 -6.31 -8.27 -14.14
C PHE A 5 -5.26 -8.93 -15.06
N PHE A 6 -5.65 -9.34 -16.28
CA PHE A 6 -4.70 -9.94 -17.23
C PHE A 6 -3.65 -8.93 -17.73
N ARG A 7 -4.00 -7.66 -17.90
CA ARG A 7 -3.02 -6.60 -18.20
C ARG A 7 -2.03 -6.40 -17.06
N ALA A 8 -2.49 -6.40 -15.81
CA ALA A 8 -1.61 -6.27 -14.63
C ALA A 8 -0.63 -7.46 -14.53
N ILE A 9 -1.05 -8.68 -14.87
CA ILE A 9 -0.14 -9.83 -14.93
C ILE A 9 0.83 -9.71 -16.11
N GLY A 10 0.35 -9.26 -17.28
CA GLY A 10 1.20 -9.02 -18.46
C GLY A 10 2.31 -8.01 -18.20
N ALA A 11 2.02 -6.96 -17.45
CA ALA A 11 2.99 -5.93 -17.07
C ALA A 11 4.16 -6.50 -16.24
N LEU A 12 3.97 -7.58 -15.47
CA LEU A 12 5.05 -8.26 -14.75
C LEU A 12 6.11 -8.89 -15.67
N ALA A 13 5.73 -9.25 -16.89
CA ALA A 13 6.63 -9.85 -17.87
C ALA A 13 7.56 -8.84 -18.54
N GLU A 14 7.26 -7.55 -18.42
CA GLU A 14 8.04 -6.47 -19.02
C GLU A 14 9.39 -6.25 -18.35
N PRO A 15 10.47 -5.96 -19.12
CA PRO A 15 11.81 -5.79 -18.60
C PRO A 15 11.94 -4.76 -17.46
N PRO A 16 11.29 -3.58 -17.51
CA PRO A 16 11.38 -2.60 -16.42
C PRO A 16 10.75 -3.14 -15.12
N MET A 17 9.63 -3.85 -15.22
CA MET A 17 8.92 -4.39 -14.07
C MET A 17 9.70 -5.54 -13.40
N ARG A 18 10.31 -6.43 -14.19
CA ARG A 18 11.18 -7.51 -13.67
C ARG A 18 12.38 -6.96 -12.90
N ARG A 19 12.98 -5.85 -13.36
CA ARG A 19 14.07 -5.17 -12.64
C ARG A 19 13.57 -4.61 -11.30
N VAL A 20 12.40 -4.00 -11.29
CA VAL A 20 11.78 -3.48 -10.07
C VAL A 20 11.55 -4.60 -9.06
N VAL A 21 10.92 -5.69 -9.47
CA VAL A 21 10.68 -6.86 -8.60
C VAL A 21 12.00 -7.47 -8.11
N ALA A 22 12.98 -7.68 -8.98
CA ALA A 22 14.28 -8.25 -8.60
C ALA A 22 15.03 -7.35 -7.62
N LEU A 23 15.03 -6.04 -7.83
CA LEU A 23 15.69 -5.07 -6.95
C LEU A 23 14.99 -5.00 -5.59
N SER A 24 13.64 -5.11 -5.55
CA SER A 24 12.87 -5.20 -4.30
C SER A 24 13.27 -6.40 -3.46
N LEU A 25 13.27 -7.53 -4.12
CA LEU A 25 13.61 -8.79 -3.46
C LEU A 25 15.05 -8.77 -2.95
N ALA A 26 15.99 -8.27 -3.78
CA ALA A 26 17.38 -8.11 -3.39
C ALA A 26 17.53 -7.16 -2.19
N LEU A 27 16.86 -6.00 -2.22
CA LEU A 27 16.92 -5.03 -1.12
C LEU A 27 16.29 -5.58 0.17
N ALA A 28 15.16 -6.30 0.06
CA ALA A 28 14.54 -6.95 1.21
C ALA A 28 15.48 -8.01 1.82
N ILE A 29 16.14 -8.85 1.00
CA ILE A 29 17.09 -9.84 1.45
C ILE A 29 18.30 -9.18 2.13
N VAL A 30 18.87 -8.11 1.52
CA VAL A 30 20.01 -7.38 2.09
C VAL A 30 19.64 -6.73 3.41
N THR A 31 18.46 -6.09 3.50
CA THR A 31 17.98 -5.46 4.74
C THR A 31 17.78 -6.50 5.84
N PHE A 32 17.20 -7.65 5.49
CA PHE A 32 17.00 -8.75 6.43
C PHE A 32 18.34 -9.34 6.91
N ALA A 33 19.28 -9.57 5.99
CA ALA A 33 20.61 -10.06 6.33
C ALA A 33 21.40 -9.07 7.19
N ALA A 34 21.34 -7.76 6.87
CA ALA A 34 21.98 -6.71 7.65
C ALA A 34 21.40 -6.61 9.07
N LEU A 35 20.08 -6.70 9.19
CA LEU A 35 19.40 -6.70 10.49
C LEU A 35 19.81 -7.92 11.32
N TRP A 36 19.86 -9.10 10.71
CA TRP A 36 20.28 -10.36 11.36
C TRP A 36 21.75 -10.31 11.82
N LEU A 37 22.63 -9.77 10.98
CA LEU A 37 24.06 -9.59 11.32
C LEU A 37 24.23 -8.56 12.46
N ALA A 38 23.49 -7.47 12.45
CA ALA A 38 23.50 -6.46 13.54
C ALA A 38 23.05 -7.07 14.86
N VAL A 39 22.02 -7.91 14.83
CA VAL A 39 21.52 -8.67 15.98
C VAL A 39 22.56 -9.65 16.49
N ALA A 40 23.15 -10.46 15.61
CA ALA A 40 24.16 -11.44 15.96
C ALA A 40 25.41 -10.77 16.56
N ALA A 41 25.84 -9.64 15.98
CA ALA A 41 26.98 -8.87 16.49
C ALA A 41 26.72 -8.30 17.90
N THR A 42 25.53 -7.76 18.16
CA THR A 42 25.16 -7.28 19.50
C THR A 42 25.13 -8.40 20.52
N LEU A 43 24.58 -9.55 20.19
CA LEU A 43 24.54 -10.72 21.06
C LEU A 43 25.95 -11.29 21.35
N TYR A 44 26.86 -11.24 20.36
CA TYR A 44 28.22 -11.77 20.50
C TYR A 44 29.12 -10.90 21.42
N HIS A 45 28.83 -9.60 21.51
CA HIS A 45 29.62 -8.65 22.30
C HIS A 45 29.13 -8.44 23.73
N THR A 46 28.05 -9.09 24.16
CA THR A 46 27.44 -8.87 25.49
C THR A 46 27.79 -9.98 26.49
N ALA A 47 29.08 -10.20 26.77
CA ALA A 47 29.47 -10.95 27.94
C ALA A 47 29.65 -9.96 29.12
N PHE A 48 28.58 -9.72 29.90
CA PHE A 48 28.56 -8.63 30.89
C PHE A 48 28.84 -9.08 32.33
N PHE A 49 28.82 -10.37 32.68
CA PHE A 49 28.91 -10.81 34.06
C PHE A 49 29.71 -12.12 34.22
N ASP A 50 30.53 -12.21 35.28
CA ASP A 50 31.24 -13.44 35.70
C ASP A 50 30.28 -14.52 36.26
N TRP A 51 29.02 -14.20 36.47
CA TRP A 51 28.03 -15.12 37.03
C TRP A 51 27.23 -15.79 35.92
N ARG A 52 27.47 -17.10 35.75
CA ARG A 52 26.94 -17.91 34.63
C ARG A 52 25.40 -17.85 34.48
N LEU A 53 24.67 -17.76 35.59
CA LEU A 53 23.20 -17.66 35.56
C LEU A 53 22.71 -16.27 35.09
N LEU A 54 23.39 -15.21 35.53
CA LEU A 54 23.06 -13.84 35.10
C LEU A 54 23.38 -13.61 33.62
N ASN A 55 24.54 -14.12 33.15
CA ASN A 55 24.87 -14.08 31.72
C ASN A 55 23.84 -14.80 30.88
N TRP A 56 23.41 -15.99 31.29
CA TRP A 56 22.37 -16.76 30.58
C TRP A 56 21.02 -15.99 30.55
N LEU A 57 20.62 -15.36 31.66
CA LEU A 57 19.39 -14.54 31.69
C LEU A 57 19.50 -13.29 30.81
N VAL A 58 20.64 -12.61 30.79
CA VAL A 58 20.87 -11.42 29.95
C VAL A 58 20.91 -11.82 28.47
N GLU A 59 21.56 -12.92 28.13
CA GLU A 59 21.56 -13.46 26.76
C GLU A 59 20.14 -13.85 26.30
N LEU A 60 19.38 -14.53 27.16
CA LEU A 60 18.02 -14.94 26.84
C LEU A 60 17.09 -13.74 26.68
N LEU A 61 17.09 -12.80 27.65
CA LEU A 61 16.24 -11.60 27.61
C LEU A 61 16.68 -10.65 26.50
N GLY A 62 17.99 -10.49 26.30
CA GLY A 62 18.54 -9.72 25.18
C GLY A 62 18.17 -10.31 23.84
N GLY A 63 18.28 -11.63 23.69
CA GLY A 63 17.86 -12.35 22.50
C GLY A 63 16.36 -12.19 22.20
N LEU A 64 15.53 -12.33 23.23
CA LEU A 64 14.08 -12.12 23.11
C LEU A 64 13.73 -10.67 22.76
N ALA A 65 14.40 -9.70 23.40
CA ALA A 65 14.19 -8.27 23.10
C ALA A 65 14.57 -7.93 21.65
N VAL A 66 15.68 -8.48 21.17
CA VAL A 66 16.15 -8.30 19.80
C VAL A 66 15.20 -8.99 18.80
N LEU A 67 14.74 -10.21 19.07
CA LEU A 67 13.74 -10.88 18.26
C LEU A 67 12.44 -10.09 18.22
N GLY A 68 11.97 -9.59 19.36
CA GLY A 68 10.77 -8.75 19.45
C GLY A 68 10.92 -7.43 18.69
N LEU A 69 12.07 -6.76 18.81
CA LEU A 69 12.37 -5.53 18.09
C LEU A 69 12.48 -5.78 16.58
N THR A 70 13.14 -6.86 16.18
CA THR A 70 13.22 -7.28 14.78
C THR A 70 11.83 -7.57 14.22
N TRP A 71 11.02 -8.31 14.95
CA TRP A 71 9.65 -8.62 14.55
C TRP A 71 8.78 -7.37 14.43
N LEU A 72 9.01 -6.36 15.26
CA LEU A 72 8.31 -5.07 15.21
C LEU A 72 8.82 -4.16 14.09
N LEU A 73 10.15 -4.07 13.91
CA LEU A 73 10.76 -3.18 12.91
C LEU A 73 10.72 -3.72 11.49
N PHE A 74 10.72 -5.05 11.32
CA PHE A 74 10.70 -5.68 10.00
C PHE A 74 9.49 -5.27 9.14
N PRO A 75 8.23 -5.32 9.64
CA PRO A 75 7.08 -4.84 8.87
C PRO A 75 7.17 -3.35 8.52
N ALA A 76 7.72 -2.53 9.42
CA ALA A 76 7.89 -1.09 9.16
C ALA A 76 8.91 -0.83 8.03
N ALA A 77 10.05 -1.53 8.06
CA ALA A 77 11.07 -1.44 7.02
C ALA A 77 10.54 -1.94 5.66
N VAL A 78 9.85 -3.08 5.65
CA VAL A 78 9.22 -3.63 4.44
C VAL A 78 8.19 -2.66 3.88
N THR A 79 7.35 -2.06 4.73
CA THR A 79 6.33 -1.09 4.31
C THR A 79 6.97 0.15 3.69
N LEU A 80 8.05 0.66 4.29
CA LEU A 80 8.77 1.82 3.76
C LEU A 80 9.38 1.52 2.38
N ILE A 81 10.06 0.39 2.24
CA ILE A 81 10.62 -0.07 0.97
C ILE A 81 9.50 -0.24 -0.06
N MET A 82 8.41 -0.90 0.30
CA MET A 82 7.25 -1.11 -0.58
C MET A 82 6.63 0.21 -1.04
N SER A 83 6.55 1.23 -0.17
CA SER A 83 6.00 2.54 -0.55
C SER A 83 6.75 3.16 -1.73
N PHE A 84 8.09 3.12 -1.72
CA PHE A 84 8.90 3.60 -2.85
C PHE A 84 8.70 2.75 -4.12
N TYR A 85 8.42 1.47 -3.95
CA TYR A 85 8.21 0.56 -5.07
C TYR A 85 6.85 0.74 -5.72
N LEU A 86 5.79 0.90 -4.94
CA LEU A 86 4.44 1.10 -5.45
C LEU A 86 4.38 2.34 -6.35
N GLU A 87 5.13 3.38 -5.98
CA GLU A 87 5.25 4.60 -6.79
C GLU A 87 5.92 4.32 -8.15
N ARG A 88 7.03 3.56 -8.15
CA ARG A 88 7.73 3.18 -9.39
C ARG A 88 6.89 2.25 -10.26
N VAL A 89 6.17 1.32 -9.65
CA VAL A 89 5.25 0.42 -10.37
C VAL A 89 4.15 1.23 -11.04
N ALA A 90 3.52 2.15 -10.30
CA ALA A 90 2.47 3.00 -10.84
C ALA A 90 3.00 3.86 -12.00
N ALA A 91 4.19 4.45 -11.85
CA ALA A 91 4.82 5.24 -12.93
C ALA A 91 5.12 4.36 -14.16
N ALA A 92 5.70 3.17 -13.98
CA ALA A 92 6.01 2.28 -15.09
C ALA A 92 4.77 1.81 -15.86
N VAL A 93 3.67 1.52 -15.17
CA VAL A 93 2.38 1.16 -15.80
C VAL A 93 1.77 2.37 -16.51
N GLU A 94 1.86 3.58 -15.92
CA GLU A 94 1.39 4.80 -16.58
C GLU A 94 2.16 5.08 -17.87
N ASP A 95 3.47 4.94 -17.86
CA ASP A 95 4.32 5.20 -19.03
C ASP A 95 4.04 4.24 -20.19
N VAL A 96 3.74 2.96 -19.89
CA VAL A 96 3.50 1.93 -20.91
C VAL A 96 2.04 1.95 -21.39
N ASP A 97 1.07 1.92 -20.48
CA ASP A 97 -0.33 1.72 -20.83
C ASP A 97 -1.11 3.04 -21.03
N TYR A 98 -0.59 4.15 -20.51
CA TYR A 98 -1.25 5.45 -20.55
C TYR A 98 -0.29 6.59 -20.97
N PRO A 99 0.38 6.46 -22.12
CA PRO A 99 1.33 7.48 -22.59
C PRO A 99 0.62 8.83 -22.77
N GLY A 100 1.30 9.92 -22.43
CA GLY A 100 0.75 11.28 -22.51
C GLY A 100 0.05 11.79 -21.25
N ARG A 101 0.00 10.99 -20.19
CA ARG A 101 -0.34 11.50 -18.86
C ARG A 101 0.82 12.36 -18.35
N GLY A 102 0.56 13.61 -18.00
CA GLY A 102 1.56 14.50 -17.42
C GLY A 102 2.16 13.95 -16.11
N PRO A 103 3.16 14.63 -15.53
CA PRO A 103 3.78 14.21 -14.27
C PRO A 103 2.75 14.08 -13.15
N PRO A 104 2.99 13.20 -12.17
CA PRO A 104 2.11 13.07 -11.01
C PRO A 104 2.07 14.37 -10.20
N ARG A 105 0.95 14.60 -9.51
CA ARG A 105 0.79 15.75 -8.62
C ARG A 105 1.82 15.68 -7.48
N PRO A 106 2.53 16.78 -7.17
CA PRO A 106 3.37 16.82 -5.98
C PRO A 106 2.50 16.69 -4.73
N GLN A 107 2.85 15.75 -3.86
CA GLN A 107 2.13 15.50 -2.61
C GLN A 107 2.92 16.12 -1.45
N PRO A 108 2.35 17.09 -0.71
CA PRO A 108 2.97 17.61 0.50
C PRO A 108 3.16 16.50 1.55
N VAL A 109 4.29 16.48 2.24
CA VAL A 109 4.59 15.47 3.28
C VAL A 109 3.50 15.39 4.34
N GLY A 110 2.93 16.53 4.75
CA GLY A 110 1.81 16.58 5.71
C GLY A 110 0.55 15.87 5.21
N GLU A 111 0.27 15.92 3.89
CA GLU A 111 -0.83 15.18 3.27
C GLU A 111 -0.58 13.68 3.36
N ILE A 112 0.61 13.22 2.97
CA ILE A 112 1.01 11.80 3.03
C ILE A 112 0.89 11.27 4.47
N VAL A 113 1.44 11.98 5.44
CA VAL A 113 1.39 11.58 6.86
C VAL A 113 -0.05 11.51 7.36
N SER A 114 -0.89 12.49 7.05
CA SER A 114 -2.28 12.52 7.50
C SER A 114 -3.11 11.39 6.90
N ILE A 115 -2.89 11.05 5.62
CA ILE A 115 -3.55 9.94 4.94
C ILE A 115 -3.12 8.62 5.55
N THR A 116 -1.80 8.41 5.69
CA THR A 116 -1.24 7.19 6.25
C THR A 116 -1.75 6.96 7.67
N LEU A 117 -1.72 7.99 8.52
CA LEU A 117 -2.19 7.88 9.90
C LEU A 117 -3.69 7.53 9.97
N ARG A 118 -4.52 8.22 9.18
CA ARG A 118 -5.96 7.93 9.11
C ARG A 118 -6.23 6.51 8.62
N LEU A 119 -5.53 6.07 7.58
CA LEU A 119 -5.69 4.72 7.05
C LEU A 119 -5.26 3.67 8.08
N THR A 120 -4.12 3.88 8.75
CA THR A 120 -3.61 2.99 9.80
C THR A 120 -4.57 2.89 10.98
N LEU A 121 -5.02 4.02 11.52
CA LEU A 121 -5.98 4.04 12.63
C LEU A 121 -7.31 3.37 12.25
N PHE A 122 -7.79 3.63 11.04
CA PHE A 122 -9.01 3.02 10.55
C PHE A 122 -8.86 1.51 10.35
N THR A 123 -7.72 1.06 9.83
CA THR A 123 -7.38 -0.36 9.67
C THR A 123 -7.33 -1.05 11.02
N LEU A 124 -6.64 -0.44 12.00
CA LEU A 124 -6.55 -0.96 13.35
C LEU A 124 -7.92 -1.10 14.00
N LEU A 125 -8.75 -0.06 13.90
CA LEU A 125 -10.11 -0.06 14.45
C LEU A 125 -10.96 -1.17 13.83
N LEU A 126 -10.96 -1.30 12.49
CA LEU A 126 -11.74 -2.34 11.81
C LEU A 126 -11.28 -3.75 12.18
N ASN A 127 -9.97 -3.98 12.29
CA ASN A 127 -9.44 -5.27 12.71
C ASN A 127 -9.79 -5.59 14.16
N LEU A 128 -9.74 -4.59 15.04
CA LEU A 128 -10.16 -4.75 16.44
C LEU A 128 -11.65 -5.09 16.56
N LEU A 129 -12.51 -4.43 15.78
CA LEU A 129 -13.94 -4.72 15.73
C LEU A 129 -14.25 -6.08 15.11
N ALA A 130 -13.44 -6.54 14.15
CA ALA A 130 -13.59 -7.84 13.52
C ALA A 130 -13.12 -9.01 14.43
N LEU A 131 -12.22 -8.74 15.37
CA LEU A 131 -11.59 -9.75 16.22
C LEU A 131 -12.61 -10.62 16.97
N PRO A 132 -13.66 -10.07 17.65
CA PRO A 132 -14.69 -10.91 18.29
C PRO A 132 -15.41 -11.83 17.31
N VAL A 133 -15.67 -11.36 16.09
CA VAL A 133 -16.34 -12.16 15.07
C VAL A 133 -15.46 -13.31 14.60
N TYR A 134 -14.15 -13.07 14.40
CA TYR A 134 -13.18 -14.11 14.09
C TYR A 134 -13.11 -15.19 15.16
N LEU A 135 -13.22 -14.81 16.44
CA LEU A 135 -13.12 -15.74 17.57
C LEU A 135 -14.41 -16.50 17.82
N LEU A 136 -15.57 -15.86 17.64
CA LEU A 136 -16.87 -16.42 18.03
C LEU A 136 -17.56 -17.20 16.90
N VAL A 137 -17.21 -16.91 15.62
CA VAL A 137 -17.90 -17.51 14.47
C VAL A 137 -16.87 -18.09 13.46
N PRO A 138 -16.22 -19.22 13.76
CA PRO A 138 -15.15 -19.78 12.93
C PRO A 138 -15.52 -20.04 11.47
N GLY A 139 -16.79 -20.41 11.20
CA GLY A 139 -17.27 -20.72 9.85
C GLY A 139 -17.35 -19.53 8.90
N ILE A 140 -17.35 -18.28 9.39
CA ILE A 140 -17.45 -17.07 8.59
C ILE A 140 -16.09 -16.43 8.29
N ASN A 141 -15.01 -16.96 8.86
CA ASN A 141 -13.68 -16.32 8.85
C ASN A 141 -13.18 -16.01 7.45
N LEU A 142 -13.38 -16.89 6.48
CA LEU A 142 -12.97 -16.65 5.09
C LEU A 142 -13.71 -15.46 4.46
N PHE A 143 -15.04 -15.42 4.65
CA PHE A 143 -15.85 -14.32 4.12
C PHE A 143 -15.52 -13.00 4.80
N LEU A 144 -15.37 -13.01 6.12
CA LEU A 144 -14.97 -11.83 6.88
C LEU A 144 -13.58 -11.35 6.47
N PHE A 145 -12.62 -12.27 6.28
CA PHE A 145 -11.29 -11.97 5.78
C PHE A 145 -11.36 -11.28 4.42
N LEU A 146 -12.07 -11.86 3.46
CA LEU A 146 -12.18 -11.29 2.12
C LEU A 146 -12.93 -9.95 2.11
N ALA A 147 -13.99 -9.81 2.91
CA ALA A 147 -14.74 -8.56 3.01
C ALA A 147 -13.91 -7.46 3.66
N LEU A 148 -13.28 -7.74 4.79
CA LEU A 148 -12.48 -6.77 5.53
C LEU A 148 -11.22 -6.36 4.75
N ASN A 149 -10.44 -7.35 4.32
CA ASN A 149 -9.21 -7.08 3.58
C ASN A 149 -9.52 -6.54 2.17
N GLY A 150 -10.59 -7.00 1.51
CA GLY A 150 -11.06 -6.44 0.26
C GLY A 150 -11.38 -4.94 0.38
N TYR A 151 -12.04 -4.55 1.46
CA TYR A 151 -12.31 -3.13 1.72
C TYR A 151 -11.04 -2.34 2.04
N LEU A 152 -10.18 -2.85 2.93
CA LEU A 152 -8.96 -2.16 3.37
C LEU A 152 -7.93 -2.04 2.23
N LEU A 153 -7.65 -3.15 1.54
CA LEU A 153 -6.69 -3.17 0.44
C LEU A 153 -7.22 -2.39 -0.77
N GLY A 154 -8.52 -2.55 -1.09
CA GLY A 154 -9.15 -1.78 -2.14
C GLY A 154 -9.04 -0.28 -1.90
N ARG A 155 -9.31 0.18 -0.67
CA ARG A 155 -9.14 1.57 -0.28
C ARG A 155 -7.69 2.02 -0.33
N GLY A 156 -6.78 1.24 0.26
CA GLY A 156 -5.36 1.59 0.35
C GLY A 156 -4.72 1.74 -1.04
N TYR A 157 -4.85 0.73 -1.89
CA TYR A 157 -4.30 0.78 -3.25
C TYR A 157 -4.98 1.83 -4.13
N PHE A 158 -6.28 2.08 -3.93
CA PHE A 158 -6.97 3.18 -4.60
C PHE A 158 -6.40 4.54 -4.20
N GLU A 159 -6.15 4.76 -2.91
CA GLU A 159 -5.56 6.02 -2.43
C GLU A 159 -4.14 6.21 -2.99
N VAL A 160 -3.30 5.17 -3.03
CA VAL A 160 -1.96 5.21 -3.66
C VAL A 160 -2.04 5.71 -5.10
N VAL A 161 -2.96 5.18 -5.90
CA VAL A 161 -3.08 5.51 -7.32
C VAL A 161 -3.78 6.86 -7.52
N ALA A 162 -4.92 7.08 -6.88
CA ALA A 162 -5.76 8.25 -7.10
C ALA A 162 -5.08 9.56 -6.68
N LEU A 163 -4.32 9.54 -5.57
CA LEU A 163 -3.64 10.73 -5.06
C LEU A 163 -2.45 11.19 -5.91
N ARG A 164 -2.02 10.37 -6.85
CA ARG A 164 -1.07 10.78 -7.90
C ARG A 164 -1.67 11.82 -8.86
N ARG A 165 -2.99 11.86 -8.97
CA ARG A 165 -3.73 12.68 -9.94
C ARG A 165 -4.74 13.61 -9.30
N LEU A 166 -5.33 13.20 -8.17
CA LEU A 166 -6.43 13.89 -7.50
C LEU A 166 -5.96 14.41 -6.13
N ASP A 167 -6.58 15.48 -5.68
CA ASP A 167 -6.52 15.85 -4.27
C ASP A 167 -7.34 14.89 -3.40
N MET A 168 -7.16 14.99 -2.07
CA MET A 168 -7.83 14.11 -1.11
C MET A 168 -9.38 14.20 -1.20
N GLY A 169 -9.92 15.38 -1.48
CA GLY A 169 -11.36 15.58 -1.59
C GLY A 169 -11.95 14.91 -2.83
N ALA A 170 -11.29 15.09 -3.99
CA ALA A 170 -11.67 14.45 -5.25
C ALA A 170 -11.51 12.93 -5.17
N ALA A 171 -10.39 12.44 -4.64
CA ALA A 171 -10.16 11.01 -4.44
C ALA A 171 -11.25 10.37 -3.57
N ARG A 172 -11.68 11.05 -2.48
CA ARG A 172 -12.78 10.59 -1.63
C ARG A 172 -14.11 10.53 -2.37
N ARG A 173 -14.44 11.55 -3.18
CA ARG A 173 -15.68 11.59 -4.00
C ARG A 173 -15.71 10.43 -5.00
N VAL A 174 -14.60 10.23 -5.75
CA VAL A 174 -14.47 9.14 -6.72
C VAL A 174 -14.62 7.78 -6.02
N ARG A 175 -13.92 7.60 -4.89
CA ARG A 175 -13.99 6.36 -4.12
C ARG A 175 -15.42 6.05 -3.64
N SER A 176 -16.15 7.04 -3.11
CA SER A 176 -17.52 6.80 -2.64
C SER A 176 -18.47 6.47 -3.78
N ARG A 177 -18.32 7.14 -4.93
CA ARG A 177 -19.17 6.90 -6.11
C ARG A 177 -18.94 5.54 -6.75
N PHE A 178 -17.70 5.05 -6.75
CA PHE A 178 -17.33 3.78 -7.37
C PHE A 178 -16.90 2.72 -6.35
N ALA A 179 -17.42 2.81 -5.11
CA ALA A 179 -17.06 1.96 -3.99
C ALA A 179 -17.12 0.45 -4.30
N GLY A 180 -18.15 0.01 -5.04
CA GLY A 180 -18.31 -1.39 -5.42
C GLY A 180 -17.19 -1.91 -6.33
N ARG A 181 -16.75 -1.12 -7.33
CA ARG A 181 -15.65 -1.50 -8.22
C ARG A 181 -14.32 -1.55 -7.47
N ILE A 182 -14.08 -0.59 -6.59
CA ILE A 182 -12.87 -0.50 -5.77
C ILE A 182 -12.85 -1.67 -4.77
N PHE A 183 -13.97 -1.97 -4.14
CA PHE A 183 -14.13 -3.11 -3.24
C PHE A 183 -13.83 -4.43 -3.95
N LEU A 184 -14.43 -4.68 -5.11
CA LEU A 184 -14.18 -5.89 -5.90
C LEU A 184 -12.71 -6.01 -6.31
N GLY A 185 -12.06 -4.89 -6.70
CA GLY A 185 -10.62 -4.85 -6.91
C GLY A 185 -9.85 -5.26 -5.67
N GLY A 186 -10.24 -4.73 -4.52
CA GLY A 186 -9.66 -5.08 -3.24
C GLY A 186 -9.85 -6.55 -2.82
N VAL A 187 -11.00 -7.16 -3.14
CA VAL A 187 -11.23 -8.60 -2.90
C VAL A 187 -10.28 -9.46 -3.75
N VAL A 188 -10.08 -9.09 -5.03
CA VAL A 188 -9.08 -9.77 -5.88
C VAL A 188 -7.69 -9.63 -5.28
N ILE A 189 -7.31 -8.42 -4.85
CA ILE A 189 -6.04 -8.14 -4.19
C ILE A 189 -5.90 -8.98 -2.92
N ALA A 190 -6.93 -9.04 -2.05
CA ALA A 190 -6.93 -9.86 -0.83
C ALA A 190 -6.70 -11.35 -1.15
N GLY A 191 -7.32 -11.85 -2.22
CA GLY A 191 -7.09 -13.21 -2.70
C GLY A 191 -5.64 -13.46 -3.14
N LEU A 192 -5.02 -12.50 -3.85
CA LEU A 192 -3.60 -12.59 -4.24
C LEU A 192 -2.68 -12.64 -3.02
N PHE A 193 -2.95 -11.81 -2.02
CA PHE A 193 -2.17 -11.78 -0.77
C PHE A 193 -2.34 -13.06 0.08
N ALA A 194 -3.44 -13.77 -0.07
CA ALA A 194 -3.67 -15.04 0.64
C ALA A 194 -2.86 -16.21 0.08
N LEU A 195 -2.30 -16.09 -1.14
CA LEU A 195 -1.51 -17.15 -1.79
C LEU A 195 -0.01 -16.94 -1.50
N PRO A 196 0.68 -17.85 -0.79
CA PRO A 196 2.04 -17.63 -0.28
C PRO A 196 3.07 -17.23 -1.34
N LEU A 197 3.09 -17.89 -2.50
CA LEU A 197 4.03 -17.59 -3.59
C LEU A 197 3.65 -16.31 -4.34
N VAL A 198 2.35 -16.08 -4.53
CA VAL A 198 1.82 -14.90 -5.23
C VAL A 198 1.99 -13.65 -4.36
N ASN A 199 1.95 -13.79 -3.04
CA ASN A 199 2.12 -12.70 -2.08
C ASN A 199 3.41 -11.88 -2.31
N LEU A 200 4.49 -12.51 -2.80
CA LEU A 200 5.75 -11.82 -3.11
C LEU A 200 5.59 -10.77 -4.22
N VAL A 201 4.74 -11.02 -5.19
CA VAL A 201 4.47 -10.12 -6.33
C VAL A 201 3.11 -9.42 -6.23
N ALA A 202 2.29 -9.81 -5.24
CA ALA A 202 0.95 -9.26 -5.03
C ALA A 202 0.90 -7.73 -4.95
N PRO A 203 1.83 -7.03 -4.27
CA PRO A 203 1.82 -5.56 -4.23
C PRO A 203 1.96 -4.92 -5.62
N VAL A 204 2.78 -5.51 -6.49
CA VAL A 204 2.98 -5.02 -7.86
C VAL A 204 1.71 -5.21 -8.69
N ILE A 205 1.13 -6.42 -8.65
CA ILE A 205 -0.12 -6.73 -9.36
C ILE A 205 -1.27 -5.85 -8.82
N ALA A 206 -1.34 -5.67 -7.51
CA ALA A 206 -2.36 -4.86 -6.85
C ALA A 206 -2.32 -3.39 -7.29
N THR A 207 -1.12 -2.81 -7.38
CA THR A 207 -0.93 -1.43 -7.83
C THR A 207 -1.33 -1.29 -9.30
N ALA A 208 -0.85 -2.18 -10.19
CA ALA A 208 -1.20 -2.17 -11.60
C ALA A 208 -2.70 -2.39 -11.82
N LEU A 209 -3.29 -3.36 -11.11
CA LEU A 209 -4.73 -3.63 -11.18
C LEU A 209 -5.56 -2.40 -10.76
N MET A 210 -5.19 -1.78 -9.64
CA MET A 210 -5.92 -0.63 -9.14
C MET A 210 -5.75 0.59 -10.04
N LEU A 211 -4.57 0.76 -10.67
CA LEU A 211 -4.34 1.80 -11.67
C LEU A 211 -5.26 1.60 -12.89
N HIS A 212 -5.34 0.40 -13.42
CA HIS A 212 -6.25 0.11 -14.53
C HIS A 212 -7.72 0.29 -14.16
N ILE A 213 -8.10 -0.04 -12.90
CA ILE A 213 -9.45 0.22 -12.41
C ILE A 213 -9.69 1.73 -12.36
N PHE A 214 -8.77 2.51 -11.80
CA PHE A 214 -8.87 3.95 -11.68
C PHE A 214 -9.01 4.65 -13.04
N GLU A 215 -8.16 4.27 -14.00
CA GLU A 215 -8.20 4.84 -15.36
C GLU A 215 -9.47 4.45 -16.15
N ALA A 216 -10.07 3.30 -15.84
CA ALA A 216 -11.33 2.86 -16.42
C ALA A 216 -12.58 3.47 -15.74
N LEU A 217 -12.41 4.27 -14.68
CA LEU A 217 -13.52 4.98 -14.07
C LEU A 217 -13.91 6.17 -14.97
N PRO A 218 -15.23 6.43 -15.15
CA PRO A 218 -15.68 7.65 -15.79
C PRO A 218 -15.12 8.85 -15.06
N ARG A 219 -14.49 9.77 -15.77
CA ARG A 219 -14.05 11.04 -15.20
C ARG A 219 -15.27 11.75 -14.65
N LEU A 220 -15.22 12.09 -13.37
CA LEU A 220 -16.16 13.06 -12.86
C LEU A 220 -15.78 14.37 -13.57
N GLU A 221 -16.60 14.82 -14.48
CA GLU A 221 -16.45 16.15 -15.05
C GLU A 221 -16.34 17.09 -13.84
N GLU A 222 -15.18 17.68 -13.68
CA GLU A 222 -15.04 18.83 -12.82
C GLU A 222 -15.95 19.87 -13.47
N HIS A 223 -17.12 20.06 -12.90
CA HIS A 223 -17.80 21.33 -13.07
C HIS A 223 -16.79 22.35 -12.55
N PRO A 224 -16.26 23.22 -13.38
CA PRO A 224 -15.44 24.31 -12.90
C PRO A 224 -16.32 25.08 -11.91
N PHE A 225 -16.02 24.91 -10.62
CA PHE A 225 -16.58 25.77 -9.60
C PHE A 225 -16.07 27.17 -9.90
N GLY A 226 -16.98 28.01 -10.40
CA GLY A 226 -16.83 29.46 -10.41
C GLY A 226 -16.18 30.06 -11.64
N GLU A 227 -16.63 29.76 -12.86
CA GLU A 227 -16.81 30.83 -13.78
C GLU A 227 -18.17 31.51 -13.42
N HIS A 228 -18.12 32.40 -12.42
CA HIS A 228 -19.05 33.50 -12.43
C HIS A 228 -18.92 34.14 -13.81
N PRO A 229 -20.01 34.29 -14.58
CA PRO A 229 -19.95 35.14 -15.75
C PRO A 229 -19.43 36.49 -15.24
N VAL A 230 -18.25 36.88 -15.70
CA VAL A 230 -17.80 38.25 -15.52
C VAL A 230 -18.80 39.06 -16.34
N GLU A 231 -19.83 39.54 -15.69
CA GLU A 231 -20.65 40.63 -16.22
C GLU A 231 -19.69 41.77 -16.52
N HIS A 232 -19.37 41.91 -17.77
CA HIS A 232 -18.68 43.08 -18.25
C HIS A 232 -19.61 44.30 -18.01
N PRO A 233 -19.29 45.19 -17.07
CA PRO A 233 -20.17 46.31 -16.72
C PRO A 233 -20.14 47.44 -17.74
N PHE A 234 -19.69 47.20 -18.95
CA PHE A 234 -19.72 48.23 -19.99
C PHE A 234 -20.23 47.68 -21.33
N GLY A 235 -21.55 47.56 -21.39
CA GLY A 235 -22.23 47.64 -22.66
C GLY A 235 -22.05 49.04 -23.23
N ARG A 236 -21.32 49.15 -24.32
CA ARG A 236 -21.48 50.30 -25.25
C ARG A 236 -21.84 49.73 -26.59
N THR A 237 -23.10 49.85 -26.89
CA THR A 237 -23.60 49.97 -28.26
C THR A 237 -23.20 51.32 -28.85
N PRO A 238 -22.95 51.46 -30.13
CA PRO A 238 -23.78 52.31 -30.93
C PRO A 238 -24.76 51.54 -31.80
#